data_65d689b38288aa8a1dac5ed0228f9912
#
_entry.id   65d689b38288aa8a1dac5ed0228f9912
#
_cell.length_a   1.000
_cell.length_b   1.000
_cell.length_c   1.000
_cell.angle_alpha   90.00
_cell.angle_beta   90.00
_cell.angle_gamma   90.00
#
_symmetry.space_group_name_H-M   'P 1'
#
loop_
_entity.id
_entity.type
_entity.pdbx_description
1 polymer ?
#
loop_
_entity_poly.entity_id
_entity_poly.type
_entity_poly.pdbx_seq_one_letter_code
_entity_poly.pdbx_strand_id
1 'polypeptide(L)'
;MNLSAEKPNRRPIRLCSAVYDAIDSEAAYRGEKAGTIANRILADELDKVAKIGIKHCVVYGSNKYRSMTVTDREGEEWYILPAKEEIEKHLPSKSVGGKSKQVSFYLSDKHIALLEEIVRLQNIIKTVDLDGKIHTLRFAVVGLLLNNKLIRETGDYEC
;
A
#
# COMPACT_ATOMS: atom_id res chain seq x y z
N MET A 1 -1.56 -32.58 15.34
CA MET A 1 -1.52 -31.79 14.15
C MET A 1 -1.89 -30.34 14.42
N ASN A 2 -1.07 -29.50 13.97
CA ASN A 2 -1.25 -28.10 14.24
C ASN A 2 -1.88 -27.39 13.05
N LEU A 3 -3.11 -26.97 13.22
CA LEU A 3 -3.83 -26.27 12.15
C LEU A 3 -3.47 -24.81 12.05
N SER A 4 -2.65 -24.34 12.97
CA SER A 4 -2.24 -22.94 12.94
C SER A 4 -1.35 -22.61 11.74
N ALA A 5 -0.95 -23.64 10.98
CA ALA A 5 -0.20 -23.42 9.74
C ALA A 5 -0.97 -22.56 8.76
N GLU A 6 -2.27 -22.46 8.94
CA GLU A 6 -3.11 -21.63 8.07
C GLU A 6 -3.12 -20.17 8.46
N LYS A 7 -2.46 -19.79 9.55
CA LYS A 7 -2.46 -18.39 9.94
C LYS A 7 -1.72 -17.55 8.92
N PRO A 8 -2.34 -16.44 8.49
CA PRO A 8 -1.68 -15.53 7.55
C PRO A 8 -0.40 -14.97 8.14
N ASN A 9 0.53 -14.63 7.29
CA ASN A 9 1.75 -13.96 7.70
C ASN A 9 1.42 -12.60 8.32
N ARG A 10 1.93 -12.37 9.51
CA ARG A 10 1.68 -11.11 10.20
C ARG A 10 2.80 -10.12 9.86
N ARG A 11 2.40 -8.93 9.43
CA ARG A 11 3.35 -7.85 9.14
C ARG A 11 2.89 -6.58 9.84
N PRO A 12 3.56 -6.19 10.92
CA PRO A 12 3.25 -4.93 11.58
C PRO A 12 3.82 -3.78 10.77
N ILE A 13 2.96 -2.86 10.35
CA ILE A 13 3.34 -1.72 9.54
C ILE A 13 2.89 -0.46 10.25
N ARG A 14 3.80 0.49 10.39
CA ARG A 14 3.47 1.76 11.00
C ARG A 14 2.97 2.72 9.93
N LEU A 15 1.79 3.27 10.14
CA LEU A 15 1.15 4.18 9.21
C LEU A 15 1.18 5.60 9.78
N CYS A 16 1.30 6.58 8.91
CA CYS A 16 1.22 7.97 9.36
C CYS A 16 -0.21 8.28 9.82
N SER A 17 -0.35 9.31 10.63
CA SER A 17 -1.64 9.62 11.24
C SER A 17 -2.73 9.89 10.22
N ALA A 18 -2.42 10.58 9.13
CA ALA A 18 -3.42 10.91 8.13
C ALA A 18 -3.98 9.65 7.46
N VAL A 19 -3.13 8.72 7.09
CA VAL A 19 -3.58 7.46 6.48
C VAL A 19 -4.37 6.65 7.50
N TYR A 20 -3.86 6.56 8.71
CA TYR A 20 -4.57 5.82 9.76
C TYR A 20 -5.95 6.43 10.04
N ASP A 21 -6.02 7.75 10.13
CA ASP A 21 -7.28 8.43 10.44
C ASP A 21 -8.33 8.20 9.35
N ALA A 22 -7.92 8.14 8.09
CA ALA A 22 -8.84 7.81 7.00
C ALA A 22 -9.42 6.41 7.20
N ILE A 23 -8.58 5.46 7.56
CA ILE A 23 -9.00 4.08 7.82
C ILE A 23 -9.91 4.03 9.05
N ASP A 24 -9.52 4.72 10.11
CA ASP A 24 -10.24 4.72 11.37
C ASP A 24 -11.62 5.35 11.23
N SER A 25 -11.74 6.41 10.42
CA SER A 25 -13.02 7.04 10.13
C SER A 25 -13.98 6.07 9.45
N GLU A 26 -13.48 5.31 8.49
CA GLU A 26 -14.31 4.32 7.83
C GLU A 26 -14.70 3.19 8.78
N ALA A 27 -13.77 2.78 9.63
CA ALA A 27 -14.02 1.75 10.62
C ALA A 27 -15.13 2.17 11.58
N ALA A 28 -15.05 3.42 12.06
CA ALA A 28 -16.07 3.96 12.96
C ALA A 28 -17.43 4.02 12.27
N TYR A 29 -17.46 4.42 11.02
CA TYR A 29 -18.70 4.49 10.25
C TYR A 29 -19.33 3.12 10.09
N ARG A 30 -18.52 2.09 9.90
CA ARG A 30 -19.01 0.71 9.70
C ARG A 30 -19.18 -0.07 11.00
N GLY A 31 -18.76 0.48 12.13
CA GLY A 31 -18.78 -0.25 13.39
C GLY A 31 -17.77 -1.39 13.43
N GLU A 32 -16.65 -1.22 12.74
CA GLU A 32 -15.60 -2.22 12.67
C GLU A 32 -14.31 -1.66 13.24
N LYS A 33 -13.31 -2.52 13.41
CA LYS A 33 -11.99 -2.08 13.90
C LYS A 33 -11.15 -1.56 12.74
N ALA A 34 -10.31 -0.58 13.02
CA ALA A 34 -9.42 0.00 12.00
C ALA A 34 -8.54 -1.07 11.35
N GLY A 35 -8.02 -2.01 12.14
CA GLY A 35 -7.21 -3.09 11.59
C GLY A 35 -7.97 -3.95 10.59
N THR A 36 -9.24 -4.20 10.84
CA THR A 36 -10.08 -4.98 9.93
C THR A 36 -10.21 -4.26 8.59
N ILE A 37 -10.48 -2.97 8.63
CA ILE A 37 -10.61 -2.17 7.42
C ILE A 37 -9.27 -2.11 6.67
N ALA A 38 -8.19 -1.86 7.37
CA ALA A 38 -6.86 -1.78 6.76
C ALA A 38 -6.50 -3.07 6.04
N ASN A 39 -6.75 -4.22 6.68
CA ASN A 39 -6.47 -5.52 6.07
C ASN A 39 -7.32 -5.75 4.82
N ARG A 40 -8.58 -5.35 4.88
CA ARG A 40 -9.48 -5.49 3.73
C ARG A 40 -8.98 -4.64 2.55
N ILE A 41 -8.60 -3.40 2.82
CA ILE A 41 -8.11 -2.50 1.78
C ILE A 41 -6.87 -3.08 1.12
N LEU A 42 -5.91 -3.53 1.91
CA LEU A 42 -4.67 -4.07 1.36
C LEU A 42 -4.93 -5.33 0.54
N ALA A 43 -5.78 -6.24 1.05
CA ALA A 43 -6.12 -7.45 0.32
C ALA A 43 -6.80 -7.13 -1.00
N ASP A 44 -7.71 -6.16 -1.00
CA ASP A 44 -8.41 -5.77 -2.23
C ASP A 44 -7.44 -5.22 -3.27
N GLU A 45 -6.49 -4.39 -2.86
CA GLU A 45 -5.51 -3.85 -3.80
C GLU A 45 -4.57 -4.94 -4.32
N LEU A 46 -4.14 -5.85 -3.46
CA LEU A 46 -3.31 -6.96 -3.90
C LEU A 46 -4.06 -7.88 -4.87
N ASP A 47 -5.35 -8.09 -4.64
CA ASP A 47 -6.17 -8.88 -5.55
C ASP A 47 -6.28 -8.22 -6.92
N LYS A 48 -6.36 -6.89 -6.97
CA LYS A 48 -6.36 -6.16 -8.23
C LYS A 48 -5.06 -6.36 -8.98
N VAL A 49 -3.92 -6.26 -8.27
CA VAL A 49 -2.62 -6.50 -8.88
C VAL A 49 -2.51 -7.92 -9.39
N ALA A 50 -2.99 -8.88 -8.61
CA ALA A 50 -2.96 -10.29 -9.02
C ALA A 50 -3.80 -10.53 -10.27
N LYS A 51 -4.97 -9.91 -10.34
CA LYS A 51 -5.87 -10.07 -11.48
C LYS A 51 -5.29 -9.47 -12.74
N ILE A 52 -4.72 -8.28 -12.62
CA ILE A 52 -4.11 -7.58 -13.76
C ILE A 52 -2.81 -8.26 -14.16
N GLY A 53 -2.05 -8.71 -13.18
CA GLY A 53 -0.76 -9.37 -13.41
C GLY A 53 0.41 -8.45 -13.09
N ILE A 54 1.42 -9.01 -12.44
CA ILE A 54 2.58 -8.22 -12.02
C ILE A 54 3.33 -7.60 -13.21
N LYS A 55 3.25 -8.22 -14.39
CA LYS A 55 3.89 -7.70 -15.58
C LYS A 55 3.26 -6.38 -16.05
N HIS A 56 2.03 -6.13 -15.65
CA HIS A 56 1.31 -4.92 -15.98
C HIS A 56 1.17 -4.00 -14.76
N CYS A 57 2.10 -4.12 -13.81
CA CYS A 57 2.14 -3.27 -12.64
C CYS A 57 3.27 -2.27 -12.78
N VAL A 58 2.92 -0.99 -12.79
CA VAL A 58 3.91 0.09 -12.80
C VAL A 58 4.17 0.46 -11.35
N VAL A 59 5.36 0.15 -10.85
CA VAL A 59 5.65 0.29 -9.42
C VAL A 59 5.97 1.72 -8.98
N TYR A 60 6.17 2.62 -9.93
CA TYR A 60 6.27 4.06 -9.66
C TYR A 60 5.54 4.79 -10.76
N GLY A 61 4.44 5.42 -10.41
CA GLY A 61 3.70 6.22 -11.36
C GLY A 61 4.27 7.61 -11.49
N SER A 62 3.67 8.39 -12.39
CA SER A 62 4.01 9.79 -12.50
C SER A 62 3.05 10.60 -11.61
N ASN A 63 3.45 11.81 -11.24
CA ASN A 63 2.61 12.70 -10.45
C ASN A 63 1.32 13.09 -11.17
N LYS A 64 1.24 12.86 -12.46
CA LYS A 64 0.06 13.19 -13.26
C LYS A 64 -1.07 12.20 -13.09
N TYR A 65 -0.76 10.97 -12.68
CA TYR A 65 -1.76 9.92 -12.57
C TYR A 65 -1.96 9.57 -11.12
N ARG A 66 -3.11 9.93 -10.61
CA ARG A 66 -3.49 9.54 -9.27
C ARG A 66 -4.19 8.20 -9.37
N SER A 67 -3.51 7.24 -8.98
CA SER A 67 -4.07 5.92 -8.81
C SER A 67 -4.44 5.23 -10.02
N MET A 68 -3.93 3.98 -10.32
CA MET A 68 -4.70 3.63 -10.97
C MET A 68 -4.66 2.45 -11.68
N THR A 69 -5.81 2.01 -12.12
CA THR A 69 -5.89 1.15 -13.27
C THR A 69 -6.14 2.02 -14.48
N VAL A 70 -5.36 1.79 -15.52
CA VAL A 70 -5.58 2.45 -16.80
C VAL A 70 -5.57 1.37 -17.88
N THR A 71 -6.33 1.63 -18.94
CA THR A 71 -6.36 0.73 -20.09
C THR A 71 -5.58 1.39 -21.21
N ASP A 72 -4.63 0.65 -21.80
CA ASP A 72 -3.83 1.18 -22.88
C ASP A 72 -4.55 1.04 -24.22
N ARG A 73 -3.88 1.44 -25.31
CA ARG A 73 -4.48 1.43 -26.65
C ARG A 73 -4.83 0.04 -27.14
N GLU A 74 -4.13 -0.97 -26.64
CA GLU A 74 -4.36 -2.37 -27.01
C GLU A 74 -5.43 -3.03 -26.13
N GLY A 75 -6.04 -2.28 -25.23
CA GLY A 75 -7.05 -2.81 -24.33
C GLY A 75 -6.47 -3.52 -23.11
N GLU A 76 -5.17 -3.42 -22.87
CA GLU A 76 -4.54 -4.03 -21.71
C GLU A 76 -4.68 -3.13 -20.50
N GLU A 77 -5.05 -3.74 -19.37
CA GLU A 77 -5.14 -3.02 -18.11
C GLU A 77 -3.79 -2.97 -17.41
N TRP A 78 -3.50 -1.82 -16.81
CA TRP A 78 -2.29 -1.61 -16.04
C TRP A 78 -2.66 -1.13 -14.65
N TYR A 79 -1.96 -1.64 -13.64
CA TYR A 79 -2.09 -1.16 -12.26
C TYR A 79 -0.90 -0.24 -11.99
N ILE A 80 -1.18 1.01 -11.64
CA ILE A 80 -0.11 1.99 -11.46
C ILE A 80 -0.06 2.43 -10.00
N LEU A 81 1.06 2.15 -9.36
CA LEU A 81 1.28 2.62 -7.99
C LEU A 81 1.59 4.11 -8.01
N PRO A 82 1.39 4.81 -6.90
CA PRO A 82 1.67 6.24 -6.85
C PRO A 82 3.14 6.55 -7.14
N ALA A 83 3.42 7.78 -7.51
CA ALA A 83 4.78 8.23 -7.68
C ALA A 83 5.55 8.05 -6.36
N LYS A 84 6.85 7.85 -6.49
CA LYS A 84 7.72 7.66 -5.34
C LYS A 84 7.56 8.77 -4.31
N GLU A 85 7.55 10.01 -4.78
CA GLU A 85 7.44 11.19 -3.93
C GLU A 85 6.10 11.22 -3.18
N GLU A 86 5.05 10.75 -3.82
CA GLU A 86 3.73 10.70 -3.20
C GLU A 86 3.71 9.70 -2.06
N ILE A 87 4.33 8.53 -2.27
CA ILE A 87 4.42 7.54 -1.22
C ILE A 87 5.26 8.08 -0.05
N GLU A 88 6.38 8.74 -0.36
CA GLU A 88 7.26 9.28 0.67
C GLU A 88 6.57 10.30 1.55
N LYS A 89 5.69 11.10 0.99
CA LYS A 89 4.93 12.09 1.77
C LYS A 89 4.01 11.44 2.80
N HIS A 90 3.65 10.20 2.59
CA HIS A 90 2.70 9.51 3.44
C HIS A 90 3.35 8.44 4.32
N LEU A 91 4.66 8.47 4.44
CA LEU A 91 5.38 7.62 5.38
C LEU A 91 5.46 8.33 6.74
N PRO A 92 5.51 7.56 7.83
CA PRO A 92 5.66 8.16 9.14
C PRO A 92 6.94 8.98 9.22
N SER A 93 6.84 10.18 9.76
CA SER A 93 7.99 11.06 9.90
C SER A 93 8.49 11.03 11.34
N LYS A 94 9.78 10.87 11.52
CA LYS A 94 10.39 10.91 12.85
C LYS A 94 10.61 12.34 13.31
N SER A 95 10.68 13.28 12.38
CA SER A 95 11.11 14.63 12.70
C SER A 95 10.02 15.53 13.27
N VAL A 96 8.77 15.17 13.10
CA VAL A 96 7.66 16.06 13.44
C VAL A 96 6.88 15.57 14.66
N GLY A 97 7.41 14.59 15.39
CA GLY A 97 6.65 14.04 16.50
C GLY A 97 5.30 13.54 16.03
N GLY A 98 5.20 13.25 14.75
CA GLY A 98 3.96 12.82 14.15
C GLY A 98 3.45 11.57 14.80
N LYS A 99 2.17 11.56 15.08
CA LYS A 99 1.54 10.40 15.66
C LYS A 99 1.38 9.35 14.57
N SER A 100 2.18 8.31 14.65
CA SER A 100 2.00 7.18 13.77
C SER A 100 1.33 6.06 14.54
N LYS A 101 0.62 5.21 13.84
CA LYS A 101 -0.07 4.07 14.43
C LYS A 101 0.38 2.80 13.75
N GLN A 102 0.61 1.77 14.54
CA GLN A 102 0.97 0.48 14.00
C GLN A 102 -0.28 -0.34 13.73
N VAL A 103 -0.34 -0.91 12.55
CA VAL A 103 -1.41 -1.82 12.16
C VAL A 103 -0.77 -3.16 11.82
N SER A 104 -1.34 -4.23 12.32
CA SER A 104 -0.90 -5.58 11.96
C SER A 104 -1.68 -6.05 10.75
N PHE A 105 -0.96 -6.31 9.68
CA PHE A 105 -1.55 -6.87 8.47
C PHE A 105 -1.35 -8.38 8.49
N TYR A 106 -2.39 -9.11 8.18
CA TYR A 106 -2.38 -10.57 8.12
C TYR A 106 -2.55 -10.97 6.67
N LEU A 107 -1.49 -11.46 6.07
CA LEU A 107 -1.44 -11.70 4.64
C LEU A 107 -1.37 -13.20 4.37
N SER A 108 -2.14 -13.65 3.37
CA SER A 108 -2.02 -15.01 2.88
C SER A 108 -0.63 -15.19 2.25
N ASP A 109 -0.22 -16.43 2.10
CA ASP A 109 1.05 -16.71 1.42
C ASP A 109 1.08 -16.10 0.02
N LYS A 110 -0.04 -16.15 -0.66
CA LYS A 110 -0.17 -15.59 -2.01
C LYS A 110 0.02 -14.08 -2.00
N HIS A 111 -0.61 -13.41 -1.04
CA HIS A 111 -0.53 -11.96 -0.93
C HIS A 111 0.87 -11.51 -0.51
N ILE A 112 1.50 -12.22 0.43
CA ILE A 112 2.84 -11.83 0.86
C ILE A 112 3.85 -12.02 -0.27
N ALA A 113 3.72 -13.10 -1.04
CA ALA A 113 4.61 -13.33 -2.18
C ALA A 113 4.48 -12.21 -3.20
N LEU A 114 3.24 -11.79 -3.48
CA LEU A 114 2.99 -10.72 -4.43
C LEU A 114 3.56 -9.38 -3.91
N LEU A 115 3.35 -9.11 -2.64
CA LEU A 115 3.86 -7.89 -2.03
C LEU A 115 5.38 -7.84 -2.07
N GLU A 116 6.03 -8.96 -1.78
CA GLU A 116 7.49 -9.04 -1.85
C GLU A 116 7.99 -8.83 -3.28
N GLU A 117 7.25 -9.30 -4.27
CA GLU A 117 7.59 -9.07 -5.66
C GLU A 117 7.52 -7.58 -6.02
N ILE A 118 6.50 -6.90 -5.53
CA ILE A 118 6.39 -5.45 -5.72
C ILE A 118 7.59 -4.74 -5.09
N VAL A 119 7.96 -5.13 -3.87
CA VAL A 119 9.13 -4.55 -3.20
C VAL A 119 10.39 -4.78 -4.03
N ARG A 120 10.56 -5.97 -4.55
CA ARG A 120 11.72 -6.30 -5.37
C ARG A 120 11.78 -5.42 -6.61
N LEU A 121 10.66 -5.24 -7.28
CA LEU A 121 10.60 -4.38 -8.46
C LEU A 121 10.87 -2.93 -8.13
N GLN A 122 10.35 -2.44 -7.02
CA GLN A 122 10.62 -1.07 -6.59
C GLN A 122 12.09 -0.84 -6.31
N ASN A 123 12.77 -1.82 -5.74
CA ASN A 123 14.20 -1.72 -5.46
C ASN A 123 15.06 -1.80 -6.70
N ILE A 124 14.64 -2.56 -7.70
CA ILE A 124 15.38 -2.67 -8.95
C ILE A 124 15.27 -1.39 -9.76
N ILE A 125 14.08 -0.82 -9.78
CA ILE A 125 13.80 0.36 -10.60
C ILE A 125 14.23 1.65 -9.91
N LYS A 126 14.47 1.60 -8.62
CA LYS A 126 14.83 2.81 -7.92
C LYS A 126 16.09 3.41 -8.53
N THR A 127 16.00 4.64 -8.90
CA THR A 127 17.19 5.43 -9.19
C THR A 127 17.88 5.66 -7.86
N VAL A 128 19.16 5.89 -7.90
CA VAL A 128 19.93 6.11 -6.69
C VAL A 128 19.18 7.11 -5.83
N ASP A 129 18.60 6.61 -4.78
CA ASP A 129 17.89 7.42 -3.83
C ASP A 129 18.90 8.36 -3.19
N LEU A 130 18.53 9.61 -3.02
CA LEU A 130 19.41 10.60 -2.41
C LEU A 130 19.92 10.14 -1.06
N ASP A 131 19.14 9.37 -0.34
CA ASP A 131 19.50 8.87 0.97
C ASP A 131 20.04 7.46 0.95
N GLY A 132 20.12 6.82 -0.22
CA GLY A 132 20.56 5.44 -0.32
C GLY A 132 19.68 4.45 0.38
N LYS A 133 18.45 4.83 0.69
CA LYS A 133 17.54 3.96 1.43
C LYS A 133 16.96 2.88 0.55
N ILE A 134 16.89 1.71 1.10
CA ILE A 134 16.23 0.61 0.44
C ILE A 134 14.74 0.68 0.78
N HIS A 135 13.90 0.58 -0.25
CA HIS A 135 12.47 0.58 -0.03
C HIS A 135 12.07 -0.68 0.73
N THR A 136 11.26 -0.50 1.74
CA THR A 136 10.84 -1.57 2.61
C THR A 136 9.43 -2.02 2.26
N LEU A 137 9.01 -3.08 2.94
CA LEU A 137 7.64 -3.54 2.83
C LEU A 137 6.64 -2.42 3.13
N ARG A 138 6.97 -1.57 4.09
CA ARG A 138 6.12 -0.42 4.43
C ARG A 138 5.88 0.48 3.21
N PHE A 139 6.91 0.73 2.43
CA PHE A 139 6.80 1.59 1.25
C PHE A 139 5.78 1.01 0.26
N ALA A 140 5.87 -0.29 0.01
CA ALA A 140 4.93 -0.97 -0.89
C ALA A 140 3.51 -0.97 -0.33
N VAL A 141 3.36 -1.26 0.95
CA VAL A 141 2.05 -1.27 1.59
C VAL A 141 1.38 0.10 1.52
N VAL A 142 2.13 1.14 1.87
CA VAL A 142 1.57 2.51 1.82
C VAL A 142 1.16 2.86 0.40
N GLY A 143 1.98 2.50 -0.60
CA GLY A 143 1.62 2.75 -1.99
C GLY A 143 0.31 2.09 -2.38
N LEU A 144 0.12 0.84 -1.99
CA LEU A 144 -1.12 0.12 -2.28
C LEU A 144 -2.32 0.74 -1.55
N LEU A 145 -2.14 1.11 -0.30
CA LEU A 145 -3.21 1.76 0.45
C LEU A 145 -3.63 3.08 -0.20
N LEU A 146 -2.65 3.87 -0.65
CA LEU A 146 -2.94 5.15 -1.29
C LEU A 146 -3.72 4.99 -2.59
N ASN A 147 -3.60 3.85 -3.25
CA ASN A 147 -4.37 3.59 -4.46
C ASN A 147 -5.82 3.24 -4.20
N ASN A 148 -6.16 2.93 -2.97
CA ASN A 148 -7.53 2.58 -2.66
C ASN A 148 -8.43 3.81 -2.71
N LYS A 149 -9.57 3.65 -3.33
CA LYS A 149 -10.53 4.73 -3.50
C LYS A 149 -10.92 5.38 -2.18
N LEU A 150 -11.10 4.58 -1.15
CA LEU A 150 -11.49 5.08 0.16
C LEU A 150 -10.45 6.06 0.72
N ILE A 151 -9.17 5.70 0.65
CA ILE A 151 -8.11 6.56 1.14
C ILE A 151 -8.04 7.84 0.32
N ARG A 152 -8.17 7.72 -0.99
CA ARG A 152 -8.08 8.88 -1.89
C ARG A 152 -9.20 9.88 -1.71
N GLU A 153 -10.39 9.40 -1.39
CA GLU A 153 -11.56 10.26 -1.29
C GLU A 153 -11.63 11.03 0.03
N THR A 154 -10.75 10.73 0.98
CA THR A 154 -10.79 11.43 2.26
C THR A 154 -10.13 12.81 2.21
N GLY A 155 -9.63 13.23 1.05
CA GLY A 155 -9.13 14.58 0.87
C GLY A 155 -7.61 14.68 0.91
N ASP A 156 -7.14 15.91 0.83
CA ASP A 156 -5.72 16.18 0.89
C ASP A 156 -5.25 16.07 2.34
N TYR A 157 -4.24 15.28 2.55
CA TYR A 157 -3.65 15.14 3.86
C TYR A 157 -2.16 14.94 3.71
N GLU A 158 -1.44 15.43 4.69
CA GLU A 158 0.00 15.29 4.76
C GLU A 158 0.36 14.65 6.08
N CYS A 159 1.41 13.88 6.04
CA CYS A 159 1.90 13.21 7.23
C CYS A 159 3.14 13.87 7.81
#